data_4f076a1320cbbff81478a9e97a9800e5
#
_entry.id   4f076a1320cbbff81478a9e97a9800e5
#
_cell.length_a   1.000
_cell.length_b   1.000
_cell.length_c   1.000
_cell.angle_alpha   90.00
_cell.angle_beta   90.00
_cell.angle_gamma   90.00
#
_symmetry.space_group_name_H-M   'P 1'
#
loop_
_entity.id
_entity.type
_entity.pdbx_description
1 polymer ?
#
loop_
_entity_poly.entity_id
_entity_poly.type
_entity_poly.pdbx_seq_one_letter_code
_entity_poly.pdbx_strand_id
1 'polypeptide(L)'
;MKRLISANPSEILNMTAQELKQSIQASEGRVVLSENVVIRETFVGDITNAEIARAFGADMILLNCLDVFQPEIFGLDCKKEQIVHELHRLVGAPIGVNLEPVDLEADMLEEVQVIAAGRQASQASFEQIEKICFSADSSWLRTHLISLLILD
;
A
#
# COMPACT_ATOMS: atom_id res chain seq x y z
N MET A 1 -16.65 11.20 -15.25
CA MET A 1 -15.65 10.28 -14.68
C MET A 1 -16.36 9.06 -14.12
N LYS A 2 -15.83 7.85 -14.33
CA LYS A 2 -16.38 6.63 -13.74
C LYS A 2 -16.05 6.56 -12.25
N ARG A 3 -16.97 6.09 -11.43
CA ARG A 3 -16.75 5.91 -9.99
C ARG A 3 -15.76 4.78 -9.74
N LEU A 4 -14.87 4.90 -8.77
CA LEU A 4 -13.91 3.85 -8.41
C LEU A 4 -14.63 2.53 -8.08
N ILE A 5 -15.68 2.61 -7.28
CA ILE A 5 -16.53 1.46 -6.88
C ILE A 5 -17.25 0.77 -8.06
N SER A 6 -17.19 1.33 -9.26
CA SER A 6 -17.81 0.76 -10.47
C SER A 6 -16.77 0.49 -11.57
N ALA A 7 -15.49 0.72 -11.29
CA ALA A 7 -14.40 0.49 -12.23
C ALA A 7 -13.95 -0.98 -12.19
N ASN A 8 -13.60 -1.52 -13.35
CA ASN A 8 -13.00 -2.85 -13.43
C ASN A 8 -11.51 -2.81 -13.07
N PRO A 9 -10.92 -3.91 -12.59
CA PRO A 9 -9.48 -3.97 -12.31
C PRO A 9 -8.60 -3.44 -13.44
N SER A 10 -8.87 -3.81 -14.68
CA SER A 10 -8.11 -3.33 -15.83
C SER A 10 -8.21 -1.82 -16.08
N GLU A 11 -9.31 -1.20 -15.68
CA GLU A 11 -9.48 0.26 -15.75
C GLU A 11 -8.69 0.92 -14.61
N ILE A 12 -8.78 0.36 -13.40
CA ILE A 12 -8.07 0.85 -12.20
C ILE A 12 -6.56 0.81 -12.42
N LEU A 13 -6.04 -0.31 -12.91
CA LEU A 13 -4.62 -0.52 -13.17
C LEU A 13 -4.02 0.48 -14.19
N ASN A 14 -4.84 1.10 -15.02
CA ASN A 14 -4.42 2.06 -16.03
C ASN A 14 -4.78 3.53 -15.69
N MET A 15 -5.38 3.79 -14.51
CA MET A 15 -5.72 5.15 -14.10
C MET A 15 -4.45 5.96 -13.78
N THR A 16 -4.41 7.19 -14.22
CA THR A 16 -3.47 8.18 -13.70
C THR A 16 -3.86 8.60 -12.28
N ALA A 17 -2.94 9.20 -11.51
CA ALA A 17 -3.25 9.72 -10.17
C ALA A 17 -4.43 10.71 -10.18
N GLN A 18 -4.51 11.55 -11.21
CA GLN A 18 -5.61 12.50 -11.37
C GLN A 18 -6.95 11.81 -11.63
N GLU A 19 -6.96 10.78 -12.47
CA GLU A 19 -8.16 9.99 -12.76
C GLU A 19 -8.61 9.20 -11.53
N LEU A 20 -7.68 8.62 -10.78
CA LEU A 20 -7.96 7.94 -9.52
C LEU A 20 -8.60 8.91 -8.52
N LYS A 21 -8.01 10.07 -8.29
CA LYS A 21 -8.58 11.11 -7.42
C LYS A 21 -10.01 11.48 -7.82
N GLN A 22 -10.24 11.71 -9.11
CA GLN A 22 -11.58 12.06 -9.61
C GLN A 22 -12.57 10.90 -9.46
N SER A 23 -12.12 9.65 -9.65
CA SER A 23 -12.98 8.47 -9.50
C SER A 23 -13.36 8.21 -8.04
N ILE A 24 -12.44 8.49 -7.09
CA ILE A 24 -12.74 8.47 -5.65
C ILE A 24 -13.79 9.53 -5.32
N GLN A 25 -13.59 10.77 -5.76
CA GLN A 25 -14.55 11.86 -5.55
C GLN A 25 -15.93 11.54 -6.14
N ALA A 26 -15.97 10.97 -7.35
CA ALA A 26 -17.21 10.55 -7.99
C ALA A 26 -17.91 9.41 -7.25
N SER A 27 -17.22 8.69 -6.38
CA SER A 27 -17.79 7.64 -5.54
C SER A 27 -18.52 8.16 -4.30
N GLU A 28 -18.44 9.47 -4.02
CA GLU A 28 -19.26 10.18 -3.01
C GLU A 28 -19.13 9.58 -1.60
N GLY A 29 -17.91 9.29 -1.15
CA GLY A 29 -17.63 8.76 0.19
C GLY A 29 -17.92 7.26 0.36
N ARG A 30 -18.15 6.52 -0.71
CA ARG A 30 -18.45 5.07 -0.68
C ARG A 30 -17.24 4.18 -0.92
N VAL A 31 -16.05 4.75 -1.05
CA VAL A 31 -14.80 3.99 -1.22
C VAL A 31 -14.37 3.43 0.12
N VAL A 32 -14.08 2.14 0.15
CA VAL A 32 -13.56 1.43 1.33
C VAL A 32 -12.06 1.24 1.14
N LEU A 33 -11.28 1.87 2.02
CA LEU A 33 -9.83 1.63 2.15
C LEU A 33 -9.61 0.60 3.25
N SER A 34 -8.94 -0.50 2.92
CA SER A 34 -8.54 -1.51 3.91
C SER A 34 -7.05 -1.38 4.20
N GLU A 35 -6.71 -1.18 5.45
CA GLU A 35 -5.33 -1.21 5.93
C GLU A 35 -4.94 -2.63 6.32
N ASN A 36 -3.77 -3.07 5.86
CA ASN A 36 -3.28 -4.44 6.05
C ASN A 36 -1.84 -4.43 6.55
N VAL A 37 -1.60 -5.05 7.70
CA VAL A 37 -0.24 -5.28 8.23
C VAL A 37 0.40 -6.40 7.45
N VAL A 38 1.37 -6.06 6.58
CA VAL A 38 1.94 -6.99 5.58
C VAL A 38 2.77 -8.12 6.15
N ILE A 39 3.31 -7.94 7.36
CA ILE A 39 4.13 -8.94 8.05
C ILE A 39 3.30 -9.95 8.87
N ARG A 40 1.99 -9.78 8.94
CA ARG A 40 1.10 -10.71 9.66
C ARG A 40 0.78 -11.91 8.79
N GLU A 41 0.79 -13.08 9.42
CA GLU A 41 0.37 -14.33 8.80
C GLU A 41 -1.01 -14.19 8.17
N THR A 42 -1.16 -14.74 6.98
CA THR A 42 -2.41 -14.71 6.24
C THR A 42 -3.41 -15.70 6.84
N PHE A 43 -4.68 -15.36 6.74
CA PHE A 43 -5.76 -16.26 7.19
C PHE A 43 -5.89 -17.49 6.29
N VAL A 44 -5.48 -17.40 5.04
CA VAL A 44 -5.56 -18.48 4.05
C VAL A 44 -4.20 -18.61 3.35
N GLY A 45 -3.38 -19.51 3.80
CA GLY A 45 -2.13 -20.01 3.19
C GLY A 45 -1.42 -19.05 2.23
N ASP A 46 -1.50 -19.34 0.95
CA ASP A 46 -0.77 -18.62 -0.12
C ASP A 46 -1.52 -17.38 -0.66
N ILE A 47 -2.54 -16.89 0.06
CA ILE A 47 -3.32 -15.71 -0.35
C ILE A 47 -3.02 -14.57 0.60
N THR A 48 -2.59 -13.42 0.09
CA THR A 48 -2.27 -12.25 0.90
C THR A 48 -3.51 -11.68 1.61
N ASN A 49 -3.31 -11.03 2.75
CA ASN A 49 -4.40 -10.33 3.45
C ASN A 49 -5.04 -9.23 2.57
N ALA A 50 -4.27 -8.63 1.66
CA ALA A 50 -4.77 -7.64 0.71
C ALA A 50 -5.74 -8.26 -0.32
N GLU A 51 -5.44 -9.45 -0.83
CA GLU A 51 -6.36 -10.18 -1.72
C GLU A 51 -7.65 -10.57 -0.99
N ILE A 52 -7.53 -11.00 0.27
CA ILE A 52 -8.70 -11.30 1.11
C ILE A 52 -9.54 -10.04 1.31
N ALA A 53 -8.92 -8.91 1.70
CA ALA A 53 -9.61 -7.64 1.87
C ALA A 53 -10.33 -7.21 0.57
N ARG A 54 -9.66 -7.37 -0.57
CA ARG A 54 -10.26 -7.09 -1.88
C ARG A 54 -11.45 -7.97 -2.18
N ALA A 55 -11.37 -9.26 -1.91
CA ALA A 55 -12.47 -10.21 -2.10
C ALA A 55 -13.69 -9.87 -1.23
N PHE A 56 -13.46 -9.28 -0.07
CA PHE A 56 -14.53 -8.81 0.83
C PHE A 56 -14.98 -7.36 0.59
N GLY A 57 -14.56 -6.73 -0.51
CA GLY A 57 -15.12 -5.48 -0.98
C GLY A 57 -14.30 -4.23 -0.69
N ALA A 58 -13.03 -4.36 -0.32
CA ALA A 58 -12.14 -3.21 -0.27
C ALA A 58 -11.91 -2.65 -1.68
N ASP A 59 -12.04 -1.35 -1.84
CA ASP A 59 -11.81 -0.65 -3.11
C ASP A 59 -10.36 -0.20 -3.26
N MET A 60 -9.67 0.00 -2.14
CA MET A 60 -8.28 0.41 -2.04
C MET A 60 -7.59 -0.35 -0.91
N ILE A 61 -6.29 -0.55 -1.04
CA ILE A 61 -5.46 -1.22 -0.02
C ILE A 61 -4.38 -0.25 0.46
N LEU A 62 -4.19 -0.20 1.79
CA LEU A 62 -3.08 0.49 2.43
C LEU A 62 -2.18 -0.56 3.11
N LEU A 63 -0.91 -0.60 2.74
CA LEU A 63 0.07 -1.50 3.32
C LEU A 63 0.69 -0.84 4.56
N ASN A 64 0.57 -1.49 5.71
CA ASN A 64 1.20 -1.07 6.95
C ASN A 64 2.37 -2.00 7.30
N CYS A 65 3.39 -1.47 7.96
CA CYS A 65 4.62 -2.17 8.33
C CYS A 65 5.41 -2.73 7.13
N LEU A 66 5.27 -2.15 5.95
CA LEU A 66 6.09 -2.52 4.79
C LEU A 66 7.48 -1.90 4.92
N ASP A 67 8.51 -2.75 5.00
CA ASP A 67 9.90 -2.33 4.87
C ASP A 67 10.21 -2.06 3.39
N VAL A 68 10.38 -0.79 3.03
CA VAL A 68 10.63 -0.39 1.63
C VAL A 68 12.05 -0.72 1.15
N PHE A 69 12.97 -1.02 2.07
CA PHE A 69 14.34 -1.41 1.74
C PHE A 69 14.50 -2.94 1.63
N GLN A 70 13.69 -3.67 2.39
CA GLN A 70 13.64 -5.14 2.38
C GLN A 70 12.18 -5.60 2.31
N PRO A 71 11.48 -5.28 1.20
CA PRO A 71 10.05 -5.49 1.16
C PRO A 71 9.71 -6.98 1.21
N GLU A 72 8.81 -7.31 2.13
CA GLU A 72 8.23 -8.63 2.30
C GLU A 72 6.74 -8.49 2.59
N ILE A 73 5.95 -9.33 1.94
CA ILE A 73 4.50 -9.41 2.16
C ILE A 73 4.17 -10.88 2.40
N PHE A 74 3.59 -11.17 3.55
CA PHE A 74 3.25 -12.55 3.88
C PHE A 74 2.25 -13.13 2.88
N GLY A 75 2.49 -14.35 2.41
CA GLY A 75 1.66 -15.00 1.39
C GLY A 75 2.01 -14.63 -0.06
N LEU A 76 3.04 -13.81 -0.29
CA LEU A 76 3.48 -13.43 -1.63
C LEU A 76 4.95 -13.81 -1.85
N ASP A 77 5.18 -14.81 -2.69
CA ASP A 77 6.52 -15.27 -3.08
C ASP A 77 6.87 -14.74 -4.48
N CYS A 78 7.65 -13.67 -4.50
CA CYS A 78 8.17 -13.08 -5.74
C CYS A 78 9.46 -12.30 -5.47
N LYS A 79 10.06 -11.73 -6.52
CA LYS A 79 11.24 -10.88 -6.37
C LYS A 79 10.90 -9.62 -5.57
N LYS A 80 11.75 -9.28 -4.60
CA LYS A 80 11.54 -8.12 -3.70
C LYS A 80 11.31 -6.80 -4.46
N GLU A 81 12.01 -6.60 -5.56
CA GLU A 81 11.90 -5.39 -6.39
C GLU A 81 10.55 -5.27 -7.10
N GLN A 82 9.80 -6.35 -7.20
CA GLN A 82 8.53 -6.42 -7.91
C GLN A 82 7.34 -6.66 -6.97
N ILE A 83 7.56 -6.76 -5.66
CA ILE A 83 6.56 -7.25 -4.71
C ILE A 83 5.28 -6.39 -4.70
N VAL A 84 5.42 -5.07 -4.69
CA VAL A 84 4.26 -4.15 -4.71
C VAL A 84 3.56 -4.19 -6.07
N HIS A 85 4.32 -4.30 -7.16
CA HIS A 85 3.75 -4.43 -8.50
C HIS A 85 2.97 -5.74 -8.65
N GLU A 86 3.53 -6.84 -8.17
CA GLU A 86 2.86 -8.15 -8.22
C GLU A 86 1.60 -8.17 -7.36
N LEU A 87 1.67 -7.61 -6.14
CA LEU A 87 0.50 -7.46 -5.30
C LEU A 87 -0.60 -6.62 -5.98
N HIS A 88 -0.22 -5.51 -6.61
CA HIS A 88 -1.16 -4.66 -7.34
C HIS A 88 -1.86 -5.41 -8.48
N ARG A 89 -1.09 -6.21 -9.23
CA ARG A 89 -1.64 -7.05 -10.29
C ARG A 89 -2.65 -8.10 -9.76
N LEU A 90 -2.34 -8.73 -8.63
CA LEU A 90 -3.20 -9.73 -7.99
C LEU A 90 -4.47 -9.11 -7.42
N VAL A 91 -4.34 -7.99 -6.73
CA VAL A 91 -5.46 -7.30 -6.06
C VAL A 91 -6.35 -6.55 -7.06
N GLY A 92 -5.79 -6.00 -8.12
CA GLY A 92 -6.52 -5.21 -9.11
C GLY A 92 -7.19 -3.96 -8.52
N ALA A 93 -6.56 -3.36 -7.50
CA ALA A 93 -7.03 -2.17 -6.80
C ALA A 93 -5.87 -1.22 -6.51
N PRO A 94 -6.09 0.07 -6.28
CA PRO A 94 -5.04 0.99 -5.88
C PRO A 94 -4.40 0.55 -4.57
N ILE A 95 -3.07 0.61 -4.51
CA ILE A 95 -2.28 0.28 -3.32
C ILE A 95 -1.56 1.53 -2.84
N GLY A 96 -1.67 1.81 -1.55
CA GLY A 96 -0.88 2.79 -0.83
C GLY A 96 0.04 2.13 0.19
N VAL A 97 1.01 2.88 0.68
CA VAL A 97 1.90 2.45 1.78
C VAL A 97 1.81 3.47 2.90
N ASN A 98 1.59 3.00 4.12
CA ASN A 98 1.67 3.82 5.31
C ASN A 98 3.15 3.98 5.70
N LEU A 99 3.63 5.22 5.74
CA LEU A 99 4.98 5.58 6.17
C LEU A 99 4.85 6.35 7.48
N GLU A 100 5.03 5.66 8.58
CA GLU A 100 4.98 6.27 9.91
C GLU A 100 6.37 6.73 10.36
N PRO A 101 6.49 7.98 10.84
CA PRO A 101 7.68 8.40 11.56
C PRO A 101 7.74 7.64 12.88
N VAL A 102 8.88 7.02 13.17
CA VAL A 102 9.11 6.31 14.42
C VAL A 102 10.16 7.07 15.21
N ASP A 103 9.85 7.43 16.46
CA ASP A 103 10.82 7.94 17.40
C ASP A 103 11.65 6.78 17.96
N LEU A 104 12.88 6.66 17.50
CA LEU A 104 13.81 5.59 17.91
C LEU A 104 14.33 5.78 19.34
N GLU A 105 14.15 6.98 19.94
CA GLU A 105 14.59 7.30 21.29
C GLU A 105 13.46 7.14 22.33
N ALA A 106 12.25 6.79 21.89
CA ALA A 106 11.13 6.58 22.79
C ALA A 106 11.37 5.36 23.71
N ASP A 107 11.26 5.57 25.02
CA ASP A 107 11.49 4.53 26.04
C ASP A 107 10.44 3.41 26.02
N MET A 108 9.30 3.62 25.38
CA MET A 108 8.19 2.68 25.32
C MET A 108 7.66 2.58 23.89
N LEU A 109 8.11 1.56 23.17
CA LEU A 109 7.56 1.22 21.87
C LEU A 109 6.56 0.08 22.01
N GLU A 110 5.39 0.21 21.39
CA GLU A 110 4.49 -0.93 21.23
C GLU A 110 5.13 -2.00 20.32
N GLU A 111 4.69 -3.25 20.43
CA GLU A 111 5.28 -4.38 19.70
C GLU A 111 5.39 -4.10 18.19
N VAL A 112 4.36 -3.49 17.60
CA VAL A 112 4.34 -3.11 16.18
C VAL A 112 5.35 -2.00 15.89
N GLN A 113 5.50 -1.03 16.79
CA GLN A 113 6.48 0.04 16.68
C GLN A 113 7.91 -0.47 16.84
N VAL A 114 8.14 -1.48 17.69
CA VAL A 114 9.45 -2.15 17.81
C VAL A 114 9.83 -2.83 16.50
N ILE A 115 8.90 -3.50 15.85
CA ILE A 115 9.11 -4.11 14.54
C ILE A 115 9.41 -3.04 13.49
N ALA A 116 8.68 -1.94 13.51
CA ALA A 116 8.86 -0.81 12.61
C ALA A 116 10.14 -0.01 12.93
N ALA A 117 10.46 0.21 14.21
CA ALA A 117 11.65 0.95 14.66
C ALA A 117 12.96 0.19 14.39
N GLY A 118 12.94 -1.13 14.46
CA GLY A 118 14.06 -1.95 14.02
C GLY A 118 14.35 -1.84 12.53
N ARG A 119 13.48 -1.13 11.80
CA ARG A 119 13.56 -0.91 10.36
C ARG A 119 13.41 0.58 10.10
N GLN A 120 14.50 1.25 9.81
CA GLN A 120 14.48 2.66 9.42
C GLN A 120 13.51 2.96 8.26
N ALA A 121 13.02 1.93 7.60
CA ALA A 121 12.08 1.98 6.50
C ALA A 121 10.68 2.51 6.86
N SER A 122 10.29 2.53 8.13
CA SER A 122 9.01 3.10 8.55
C SER A 122 9.09 4.60 8.90
N GLN A 123 10.25 5.20 8.80
CA GLN A 123 10.38 6.63 8.96
C GLN A 123 10.00 7.33 7.65
N ALA A 124 9.10 8.29 7.71
CA ALA A 124 8.76 9.14 6.58
C ALA A 124 9.95 10.06 6.25
N SER A 125 10.98 9.49 5.64
CA SER A 125 12.14 10.22 5.13
C SER A 125 12.00 10.49 3.64
N PHE A 126 12.66 11.54 3.18
CA PHE A 126 12.73 11.86 1.75
C PHE A 126 13.28 10.69 0.92
N GLU A 127 14.27 9.97 1.48
CA GLU A 127 14.91 8.81 0.88
C GLU A 127 13.93 7.63 0.71
N GLN A 128 13.03 7.42 1.66
CA GLN A 128 12.01 6.37 1.58
C GLN A 128 10.96 6.69 0.52
N ILE A 129 10.50 7.95 0.49
CA ILE A 129 9.55 8.43 -0.53
C ILE A 129 10.18 8.26 -1.91
N GLU A 130 11.45 8.64 -2.05
CA GLU A 130 12.19 8.51 -3.30
C GLU A 130 12.33 7.04 -3.69
N LYS A 131 12.69 6.14 -2.77
CA LYS A 131 12.82 4.72 -3.02
C LYS A 131 11.49 4.07 -3.40
N ILE A 132 10.40 4.40 -2.73
CA ILE A 132 9.06 3.93 -3.08
C ILE A 132 8.70 4.41 -4.49
N CYS A 133 9.01 5.67 -4.83
CA CYS A 133 8.74 6.23 -6.14
C CYS A 133 9.62 5.64 -7.26
N PHE A 134 10.81 5.13 -6.93
CA PHE A 134 11.79 4.65 -7.91
C PHE A 134 11.95 3.13 -7.96
N SER A 135 11.51 2.37 -6.94
CA SER A 135 11.70 0.92 -6.86
C SER A 135 10.72 0.10 -7.69
N ALA A 136 9.64 0.69 -8.17
CA ALA A 136 8.80 0.06 -9.17
C ALA A 136 9.10 0.68 -10.51
N ASP A 137 9.00 -0.13 -11.56
CA ASP A 137 9.11 0.29 -12.95
C ASP A 137 8.45 1.65 -13.10
N SER A 138 9.27 2.66 -13.27
CA SER A 138 9.15 4.02 -12.74
C SER A 138 7.93 4.83 -13.19
N SER A 139 7.11 4.31 -14.08
CA SER A 139 5.91 5.00 -14.56
C SER A 139 4.70 4.77 -13.67
N TRP A 140 4.61 3.61 -13.03
CA TRP A 140 3.39 3.20 -12.33
C TRP A 140 3.28 3.73 -10.90
N LEU A 141 4.34 3.68 -10.10
CA LEU A 141 4.32 4.19 -8.73
C LEU A 141 4.23 5.71 -8.66
N ARG A 142 4.80 6.43 -9.61
CA ARG A 142 4.61 7.89 -9.71
C ARG A 142 3.15 8.30 -9.90
N THR A 143 2.33 7.40 -10.44
CA THR A 143 0.94 7.68 -10.74
C THR A 143 -0.05 7.13 -9.72
N HIS A 144 0.32 6.15 -8.89
CA HIS A 144 -0.64 5.39 -8.09
C HIS A 144 -0.30 5.32 -6.60
N LEU A 145 0.88 5.79 -6.16
CA LEU A 145 1.17 5.90 -4.74
C LEU A 145 0.39 7.07 -4.16
N ILE A 146 -0.73 6.75 -3.56
CA ILE A 146 -1.38 7.70 -2.65
C ILE A 146 -0.51 7.68 -1.39
N SER A 147 0.47 8.58 -1.33
CA SER A 147 0.99 9.00 -0.05
C SER A 147 -0.16 9.71 0.65
N LEU A 148 -0.87 9.01 1.52
CA LEU A 148 -1.73 9.66 2.46
C LEU A 148 -0.79 10.35 3.47
N LEU A 149 -0.23 11.49 3.07
CA LEU A 149 0.23 12.49 4.01
C LEU A 149 -1.05 12.99 4.68
N ILE A 150 -1.38 12.41 5.82
CA ILE A 150 -2.26 13.07 6.77
C ILE A 150 -1.40 14.22 7.29
N LEU A 151 -1.55 15.36 6.67
CA LEU A 151 -1.11 16.62 7.24
C LEU A 151 -2.20 17.00 8.24
N ASP A 152 -1.83 17.04 9.53
CA ASP A 152 -2.56 17.76 10.54
C ASP A 152 -2.69 19.24 10.17
#